data_46bf00f67661cd34a06d459ead8e41c9
#
_entry.id   46bf00f67661cd34a06d459ead8e41c9
#
_cell.length_a   1.000
_cell.length_b   1.000
_cell.length_c   1.000
_cell.angle_alpha   90.00
_cell.angle_beta   90.00
_cell.angle_gamma   90.00
#
_symmetry.space_group_name_H-M   'P 1'
#
loop_
_entity.id
_entity.type
_entity.pdbx_description
1 polymer ?
#
loop_
_entity_poly.entity_id
_entity_poly.type
_entity_poly.pdbx_seq_one_letter_code
_entity_poly.pdbx_strand_id
1 'polypeptide(L)'
;MKLVILDRDGTINQDSDQYIKSPAEWKPIPGSLEAIARLTQGGWRCVVATNQSGIARGLFDMATLNAIHAEMHRRVAQVGGRIDAIFFCPHAADSNCECRKPKPGLLREIASRLDVELAGVPMIGDALRDVEAAAAVGAKPYLVLTGKGRKTREAGGLPPGTEVVADLAAIAARLAP
;
A
#
# COMPACT_ATOMS: atom_id res chain seq x y z
N MET A 1 -5.41 -16.77 8.64
CA MET A 1 -5.46 -15.33 8.97
C MET A 1 -5.97 -14.57 7.76
N LYS A 2 -6.93 -13.66 7.91
CA LYS A 2 -7.35 -12.75 6.83
C LYS A 2 -6.37 -11.57 6.80
N LEU A 3 -5.50 -11.52 5.79
CA LEU A 3 -4.48 -10.48 5.61
C LEU A 3 -4.70 -9.76 4.29
N VAL A 4 -4.57 -8.44 4.28
CA VAL A 4 -4.52 -7.60 3.08
C VAL A 4 -3.33 -6.67 3.17
N ILE A 5 -2.59 -6.54 2.08
CA ILE A 5 -1.42 -5.66 1.97
C ILE A 5 -1.79 -4.49 1.08
N LEU A 6 -1.53 -3.28 1.55
CA LEU A 6 -1.89 -2.03 0.88
C LEU A 6 -0.64 -1.21 0.58
N ASP A 7 -0.53 -0.68 -0.63
CA ASP A 7 0.31 0.48 -0.85
C ASP A 7 -0.30 1.71 -0.17
N ARG A 8 0.50 2.74 0.09
CA ARG A 8 0.05 3.97 0.74
C ARG A 8 -0.37 5.03 -0.28
N ASP A 9 0.61 5.61 -0.97
CA ASP A 9 0.40 6.72 -1.90
C ASP A 9 -0.33 6.27 -3.17
N GLY A 10 -1.43 6.90 -3.49
CA GLY A 10 -2.28 6.52 -4.63
C GLY A 10 -3.30 5.40 -4.34
N THR A 11 -3.23 4.79 -3.17
CA THR A 11 -4.14 3.72 -2.72
C THR A 11 -4.94 4.12 -1.49
N ILE A 12 -4.27 4.51 -0.41
CA ILE A 12 -4.91 5.02 0.82
C ILE A 12 -5.07 6.53 0.75
N ASN A 13 -4.01 7.24 0.40
CA ASN A 13 -3.97 8.68 0.30
C ASN A 13 -3.63 9.15 -1.12
N GLN A 14 -3.96 10.40 -1.39
CA GLN A 14 -3.63 11.03 -2.67
C GLN A 14 -2.12 11.04 -2.87
N ASP A 15 -1.69 10.71 -4.09
CA ASP A 15 -0.28 10.72 -4.48
C ASP A 15 0.18 12.15 -4.83
N SER A 16 1.49 12.36 -4.82
CA SER A 16 2.12 13.60 -5.24
C SER A 16 3.46 13.33 -5.90
N ASP A 17 3.69 13.93 -7.06
CA ASP A 17 4.99 13.89 -7.74
C ASP A 17 6.07 14.63 -6.96
N GLN A 18 5.68 15.45 -5.97
CA GLN A 18 6.58 16.17 -5.07
C GLN A 18 6.71 15.50 -3.70
N TYR A 19 6.29 14.24 -3.57
CA TYR A 19 6.28 13.45 -2.35
C TYR A 19 5.30 13.99 -1.28
N ILE A 20 4.95 13.16 -0.33
CA ILE A 20 4.23 13.55 0.88
C ILE A 20 5.26 13.78 1.98
N LYS A 21 5.49 15.03 2.34
CA LYS A 21 6.61 15.49 3.16
C LYS A 21 6.22 15.95 4.55
N SER A 22 4.92 15.99 4.85
CA SER A 22 4.42 16.40 6.17
C SER A 22 3.05 15.78 6.45
N PRO A 23 2.62 15.69 7.72
CA PRO A 23 1.28 15.25 8.07
C PRO A 23 0.17 16.08 7.39
N ALA A 24 0.39 17.39 7.21
CA ALA A 24 -0.58 18.29 6.57
C ALA A 24 -0.76 17.99 5.08
N GLU A 25 0.24 17.45 4.41
CA GLU A 25 0.17 17.05 3.00
C GLU A 25 -0.51 15.68 2.81
N TRP A 26 -0.66 14.90 3.88
CA TRP A 26 -1.28 13.59 3.82
C TRP A 26 -2.81 13.73 3.79
N LYS A 27 -3.41 13.38 2.65
CA LYS A 27 -4.86 13.52 2.41
C LYS A 27 -5.41 12.19 1.92
N PRO A 28 -6.39 11.59 2.61
CA PRO A 28 -6.97 10.33 2.19
C PRO A 28 -7.71 10.47 0.86
N ILE A 29 -7.67 9.42 0.07
CA ILE A 29 -8.55 9.26 -1.08
C ILE A 29 -9.98 9.07 -0.53
N PRO A 30 -10.99 9.75 -1.10
CA PRO A 30 -12.38 9.57 -0.66
C PRO A 30 -12.78 8.09 -0.64
N GLY A 31 -13.32 7.63 0.48
CA GLY A 31 -13.75 6.23 0.68
C GLY A 31 -12.64 5.26 1.12
N SER A 32 -11.36 5.65 1.11
CA SER A 32 -10.26 4.75 1.45
C SER A 32 -10.21 4.41 2.94
N LEU A 33 -10.49 5.38 3.81
CA LEU A 33 -10.50 5.15 5.26
C LEU A 33 -11.65 4.23 5.67
N GLU A 34 -12.84 4.48 5.12
CA GLU A 34 -14.04 3.65 5.33
C GLU A 34 -13.83 2.22 4.79
N ALA A 35 -13.10 2.09 3.70
CA ALA A 35 -12.72 0.78 3.17
C ALA A 35 -11.84 0.00 4.16
N ILE A 36 -10.84 0.65 4.76
CA ILE A 36 -10.00 0.05 5.79
C ILE A 36 -10.84 -0.31 7.03
N ALA A 37 -11.75 0.57 7.43
CA ALA A 37 -12.66 0.29 8.55
C ALA A 37 -13.52 -0.96 8.26
N ARG A 38 -14.08 -1.07 7.07
CA ARG A 38 -14.86 -2.23 6.64
C ARG A 38 -14.03 -3.52 6.66
N LEU A 39 -12.81 -3.48 6.14
CA LEU A 39 -11.89 -4.61 6.20
C LEU A 39 -11.59 -5.01 7.65
N THR A 40 -11.27 -4.03 8.50
CA THR A 40 -11.02 -4.27 9.93
C THR A 40 -12.21 -4.96 10.61
N GLN A 41 -13.42 -4.44 10.40
CA GLN A 41 -14.66 -5.02 10.93
C GLN A 41 -14.95 -6.41 10.39
N GLY A 42 -14.57 -6.68 9.13
CA GLY A 42 -14.64 -8.00 8.51
C GLY A 42 -13.55 -8.99 8.99
N GLY A 43 -12.75 -8.61 9.98
CA GLY A 43 -11.69 -9.42 10.57
C GLY A 43 -10.41 -9.49 9.74
N TRP A 44 -10.22 -8.57 8.79
CA TRP A 44 -8.99 -8.46 8.02
C TRP A 44 -7.92 -7.67 8.78
N ARG A 45 -6.70 -8.15 8.73
CA ARG A 45 -5.52 -7.38 9.14
C ARG A 45 -5.03 -6.57 7.94
N CYS A 46 -4.96 -5.25 8.11
CA CYS A 46 -4.49 -4.33 7.10
C CYS A 46 -3.03 -3.97 7.38
N VAL A 47 -2.15 -4.28 6.45
CA VAL A 47 -0.71 -3.99 6.54
C VAL A 47 -0.31 -3.13 5.35
N VAL A 48 0.52 -2.12 5.60
CA VAL A 48 1.00 -1.21 4.56
C VAL A 48 2.40 -1.62 4.11
N ALA A 49 2.64 -1.63 2.80
CA ALA A 49 3.95 -1.82 2.19
C ALA A 49 4.22 -0.69 1.18
N THR A 50 5.08 0.26 1.55
CA THR A 50 5.26 1.51 0.80
C THR A 50 6.72 1.84 0.49
N ASN A 51 6.99 2.33 -0.73
CA ASN A 51 8.27 2.94 -1.07
C ASN A 51 8.25 4.41 -0.62
N GLN A 52 9.30 4.84 0.10
CA GLN A 52 9.43 6.20 0.64
C GLN A 52 10.83 6.77 0.35
N SER A 53 11.16 6.90 -0.92
CA SER A 53 12.48 7.37 -1.38
C SER A 53 12.77 8.84 -1.06
N GLY A 54 11.79 9.60 -0.62
CA GLY A 54 11.98 10.98 -0.15
C GLY A 54 12.98 11.07 1.02
N ILE A 55 13.09 10.03 1.83
CA ILE A 55 14.11 9.93 2.89
C ILE A 55 15.51 9.92 2.29
N ALA A 56 15.78 9.04 1.33
CA ALA A 56 17.08 8.97 0.65
C ALA A 56 17.42 10.25 -0.10
N ARG A 57 16.41 10.97 -0.59
CA ARG A 57 16.55 12.25 -1.28
C ARG A 57 16.71 13.44 -0.33
N GLY A 58 16.65 13.24 0.98
CA GLY A 58 16.75 14.30 1.97
C GLY A 58 15.54 15.25 2.03
N LEU A 59 14.39 14.85 1.49
CA LEU A 59 13.18 15.69 1.47
C LEU A 59 12.43 15.67 2.79
N PHE A 60 12.56 14.61 3.55
CA PHE A 60 12.08 14.47 4.92
C PHE A 60 12.86 13.36 5.64
N ASP A 61 12.83 13.36 6.96
CA ASP A 61 13.53 12.40 7.80
C ASP A 61 12.58 11.33 8.39
N MET A 62 13.13 10.40 9.15
CA MET A 62 12.36 9.34 9.80
C MET A 62 11.35 9.87 10.80
N ALA A 63 11.67 10.93 11.55
CA ALA A 63 10.75 11.54 12.49
C ALA A 63 9.53 12.11 11.77
N THR A 64 9.73 12.73 10.62
CA THR A 64 8.66 13.24 9.76
C THR A 64 7.81 12.10 9.19
N LEU A 65 8.43 11.01 8.70
CA LEU A 65 7.67 9.85 8.21
C LEU A 65 6.82 9.25 9.33
N ASN A 66 7.37 9.12 10.53
CA ASN A 66 6.62 8.64 11.69
C ASN A 66 5.43 9.56 12.02
N ALA A 67 5.60 10.87 11.91
CA ALA A 67 4.50 11.84 12.11
C ALA A 67 3.40 11.71 11.04
N ILE A 68 3.78 11.50 9.77
CA ILE A 68 2.83 11.23 8.67
C ILE A 68 2.04 9.95 8.97
N HIS A 69 2.72 8.88 9.35
CA HIS A 69 2.06 7.61 9.68
C HIS A 69 1.20 7.69 10.95
N ALA A 70 1.59 8.50 11.93
CA ALA A 70 0.75 8.77 13.10
C ALA A 70 -0.57 9.48 12.70
N GLU A 71 -0.51 10.43 11.78
CA GLU A 71 -1.72 11.07 11.22
C GLU A 71 -2.59 10.05 10.47
N MET A 72 -2.00 9.19 9.67
CA MET A 72 -2.73 8.11 9.00
C MET A 72 -3.45 7.20 10.01
N HIS A 73 -2.74 6.73 11.03
CA HIS A 73 -3.33 5.90 12.09
C HIS A 73 -4.49 6.61 12.79
N ARG A 74 -4.30 7.88 13.13
CA ARG A 74 -5.33 8.69 13.79
C ARG A 74 -6.59 8.80 12.94
N ARG A 75 -6.44 9.11 11.65
CA ARG A 75 -7.55 9.26 10.70
C ARG A 75 -8.28 7.93 10.47
N VAL A 76 -7.54 6.84 10.31
CA VAL A 76 -8.12 5.50 10.17
C VAL A 76 -8.89 5.08 11.42
N ALA A 77 -8.34 5.35 12.61
CA ALA A 77 -8.99 5.03 13.88
C ALA A 77 -10.30 5.83 14.09
N GLN A 78 -10.35 7.08 13.64
CA GLN A 78 -11.57 7.93 13.72
C GLN A 78 -12.77 7.31 13.02
N VAL A 79 -12.57 6.50 12.00
CA VAL A 79 -13.66 5.83 11.26
C VAL A 79 -13.81 4.36 11.67
N GLY A 80 -13.14 3.93 12.74
CA GLY A 80 -13.24 2.56 13.26
C GLY A 80 -12.38 1.53 12.54
N GLY A 81 -11.39 1.98 11.78
CA GLY A 81 -10.41 1.13 11.10
C GLY A 81 -9.12 0.96 11.90
N ARG A 82 -8.27 0.05 11.44
CA ARG A 82 -6.95 -0.19 12.00
C ARG A 82 -5.96 -0.58 10.91
N ILE A 83 -4.75 -0.04 11.00
CA ILE A 83 -3.58 -0.52 10.29
C ILE A 83 -2.72 -1.26 11.31
N ASP A 84 -2.47 -2.53 11.06
CA ASP A 84 -1.78 -3.42 12.01
C ASP A 84 -0.26 -3.23 11.99
N ALA A 85 0.32 -2.92 10.83
CA ALA A 85 1.74 -2.66 10.68
C ALA A 85 2.03 -1.87 9.40
N ILE A 86 3.16 -1.16 9.38
CA ILE A 86 3.65 -0.43 8.22
C ILE A 86 5.08 -0.88 7.94
N PHE A 87 5.33 -1.32 6.71
CA PHE A 87 6.64 -1.66 6.19
C PHE A 87 6.98 -0.67 5.08
N PHE A 88 8.19 -0.13 5.10
CA PHE A 88 8.59 0.86 4.10
C PHE A 88 10.03 0.65 3.64
N CYS A 89 10.30 1.07 2.41
CA CYS A 89 11.65 1.15 1.86
C CYS A 89 12.06 2.63 1.77
N PRO A 90 13.11 3.07 2.49
CA PRO A 90 13.56 4.45 2.47
C PRO A 90 14.54 4.75 1.32
N HIS A 91 14.92 3.75 0.53
CA HIS A 91 16.00 3.86 -0.44
C HIS A 91 15.53 4.49 -1.75
N ALA A 92 16.49 5.13 -2.46
CA ALA A 92 16.27 5.67 -3.80
C ALA A 92 16.21 4.54 -4.85
N ALA A 93 15.73 4.88 -6.05
CA ALA A 93 15.54 3.92 -7.13
C ALA A 93 16.85 3.29 -7.64
N ASP A 94 17.98 3.98 -7.51
CA ASP A 94 19.31 3.54 -7.93
C ASP A 94 20.05 2.75 -6.84
N SER A 95 19.46 2.55 -5.67
CA SER A 95 20.02 1.68 -4.64
C SER A 95 19.89 0.21 -5.04
N ASN A 96 20.81 -0.64 -4.57
CA ASN A 96 20.75 -2.08 -4.77
C ASN A 96 20.02 -2.81 -3.62
N CYS A 97 19.07 -2.14 -2.96
CA CYS A 97 18.29 -2.76 -1.89
C CYS A 97 17.33 -3.83 -2.43
N GLU A 98 16.97 -4.78 -1.57
CA GLU A 98 15.98 -5.82 -1.90
C GLU A 98 14.55 -5.42 -1.49
N CYS A 99 14.38 -4.33 -0.71
CA CYS A 99 13.08 -3.94 -0.16
C CYS A 99 12.26 -3.04 -1.09
N ARG A 100 12.87 -2.31 -2.02
CA ARG A 100 12.13 -1.41 -2.91
C ARG A 100 11.30 -2.18 -3.92
N LYS A 101 9.97 -2.01 -3.89
CA LYS A 101 9.07 -2.52 -4.93
C LYS A 101 9.53 -1.99 -6.31
N PRO A 102 9.59 -2.80 -7.37
CA PRO A 102 8.97 -4.12 -7.55
C PRO A 102 9.70 -5.32 -6.94
N LYS A 103 10.85 -5.14 -6.30
CA LYS A 103 11.49 -6.24 -5.59
C LYS A 103 10.62 -6.68 -4.40
N PRO A 104 10.60 -7.97 -4.08
CA PRO A 104 9.66 -8.53 -3.11
C PRO A 104 10.12 -8.44 -1.65
N GLY A 105 11.20 -7.74 -1.33
CA GLY A 105 11.80 -7.74 0.01
C GLY A 105 10.86 -7.29 1.11
N LEU A 106 10.09 -6.20 0.92
CA LEU A 106 9.08 -5.77 1.90
C LEU A 106 8.01 -6.83 2.15
N LEU A 107 7.53 -7.49 1.09
CA LEU A 107 6.50 -8.51 1.21
C LEU A 107 7.03 -9.76 1.92
N ARG A 108 8.27 -10.16 1.65
CA ARG A 108 8.94 -11.25 2.37
C ARG A 108 9.14 -10.92 3.85
N GLU A 109 9.45 -9.66 4.17
CA GLU A 109 9.55 -9.22 5.55
C GLU A 109 8.19 -9.29 6.26
N ILE A 110 7.11 -8.88 5.60
CA ILE A 110 5.74 -9.04 6.11
C ILE A 110 5.45 -10.52 6.41
N ALA A 111 5.73 -11.41 5.46
CA ALA A 111 5.55 -12.85 5.63
C ALA A 111 6.29 -13.37 6.87
N SER A 112 7.56 -13.02 7.00
CA SER A 112 8.41 -13.44 8.11
C SER A 112 7.95 -12.88 9.46
N ARG A 113 7.61 -11.58 9.52
CA ARG A 113 7.22 -10.91 10.77
C ARG A 113 5.85 -11.35 11.29
N LEU A 114 4.94 -11.68 10.38
CA LEU A 114 3.58 -12.09 10.73
C LEU A 114 3.42 -13.62 10.77
N ASP A 115 4.45 -14.37 10.42
CA ASP A 115 4.46 -15.82 10.29
C ASP A 115 3.31 -16.31 9.40
N VAL A 116 3.26 -15.80 8.15
CA VAL A 116 2.20 -16.09 7.19
C VAL A 116 2.77 -16.39 5.81
N GLU A 117 2.06 -17.25 5.07
CA GLU A 117 2.30 -17.42 3.65
C GLU A 117 1.52 -16.38 2.84
N LEU A 118 2.14 -15.84 1.79
CA LEU A 118 1.54 -14.78 0.97
C LEU A 118 0.76 -15.32 -0.24
N ALA A 119 0.77 -16.63 -0.50
CA ALA A 119 0.03 -17.21 -1.60
C ALA A 119 -1.45 -16.82 -1.53
N GLY A 120 -1.93 -16.12 -2.57
CA GLY A 120 -3.31 -15.65 -2.66
C GLY A 120 -3.68 -14.46 -1.74
N VAL A 121 -2.77 -13.95 -0.93
CA VAL A 121 -3.01 -12.75 -0.09
C VAL A 121 -3.24 -11.54 -1.00
N PRO A 122 -4.33 -10.79 -0.85
CA PRO A 122 -4.54 -9.56 -1.64
C PRO A 122 -3.45 -8.53 -1.39
N MET A 123 -2.80 -8.08 -2.46
CA MET A 123 -1.90 -6.93 -2.46
C MET A 123 -2.48 -5.87 -3.39
N ILE A 124 -2.71 -4.68 -2.87
CA ILE A 124 -3.44 -3.61 -3.55
C ILE A 124 -2.52 -2.40 -3.72
N GLY A 125 -2.39 -1.94 -4.95
CA GLY A 125 -1.60 -0.76 -5.28
C GLY A 125 -2.06 -0.10 -6.58
N ASP A 126 -1.49 1.07 -6.88
CA ASP A 126 -1.82 1.88 -8.06
C ASP A 126 -0.72 1.84 -9.14
N ALA A 127 0.41 1.23 -8.86
CA ALA A 127 1.57 1.21 -9.75
C ALA A 127 1.95 -0.21 -10.17
N LEU A 128 2.62 -0.31 -11.33
CA LEU A 128 3.12 -1.59 -11.84
C LEU A 128 4.03 -2.29 -10.82
N ARG A 129 4.89 -1.54 -10.13
CA ARG A 129 5.79 -2.06 -9.10
C ARG A 129 5.07 -2.80 -7.96
N ASP A 130 3.84 -2.39 -7.63
CA ASP A 130 3.05 -3.01 -6.57
C ASP A 130 2.58 -4.40 -6.98
N VAL A 131 1.99 -4.50 -8.18
CA VAL A 131 1.45 -5.76 -8.70
C VAL A 131 2.56 -6.74 -9.11
N GLU A 132 3.71 -6.23 -9.56
CA GLU A 132 4.90 -7.07 -9.83
C GLU A 132 5.47 -7.65 -8.54
N ALA A 133 5.61 -6.85 -7.48
CA ALA A 133 6.05 -7.33 -6.17
C ALA A 133 5.10 -8.40 -5.62
N ALA A 134 3.79 -8.20 -5.76
CA ALA A 134 2.77 -9.17 -5.39
C ALA A 134 2.94 -10.49 -6.14
N ALA A 135 3.06 -10.42 -7.45
CA ALA A 135 3.23 -11.61 -8.30
C ALA A 135 4.50 -12.41 -7.94
N ALA A 136 5.58 -11.71 -7.59
CA ALA A 136 6.86 -12.32 -7.23
C ALA A 136 6.80 -13.22 -5.98
N VAL A 137 5.80 -13.04 -5.13
CA VAL A 137 5.60 -13.84 -3.90
C VAL A 137 4.32 -14.68 -3.94
N GLY A 138 3.66 -14.78 -5.09
CA GLY A 138 2.42 -15.53 -5.24
C GLY A 138 1.20 -14.88 -4.58
N ALA A 139 1.30 -13.63 -4.14
CA ALA A 139 0.18 -12.84 -3.66
C ALA A 139 -0.79 -12.53 -4.80
N LYS A 140 -2.05 -12.21 -4.47
CA LYS A 140 -3.06 -11.85 -5.47
C LYS A 140 -2.97 -10.34 -5.77
N PRO A 141 -2.52 -9.94 -6.97
CA PRO A 141 -2.35 -8.54 -7.29
C PRO A 141 -3.68 -7.87 -7.67
N TYR A 142 -3.93 -6.71 -7.07
CA TYR A 142 -5.02 -5.80 -7.42
C TYR A 142 -4.47 -4.43 -7.80
N LEU A 143 -4.83 -3.96 -8.98
CA LEU A 143 -4.56 -2.58 -9.42
C LEU A 143 -5.79 -1.72 -9.18
N VAL A 144 -5.65 -0.68 -8.36
CA VAL A 144 -6.69 0.35 -8.21
C VAL A 144 -6.47 1.46 -9.23
N LEU A 145 -7.55 2.08 -9.69
CA LEU A 145 -7.52 3.16 -10.69
C LEU A 145 -7.33 4.55 -10.09
N THR A 146 -7.23 4.65 -8.78
CA THR A 146 -6.81 5.86 -8.08
C THR A 146 -5.32 6.12 -8.26
N GLY A 147 -4.82 7.26 -7.82
CA GLY A 147 -3.42 7.61 -7.97
C GLY A 147 -2.95 7.50 -9.42
N LYS A 148 -1.92 6.70 -9.66
CA LYS A 148 -1.35 6.42 -11.00
C LYS A 148 -2.05 5.25 -11.73
N GLY A 149 -3.05 4.64 -11.13
CA GLY A 149 -3.64 3.39 -11.60
C GLY A 149 -4.16 3.42 -13.03
N ARG A 150 -4.79 4.51 -13.47
CA ARG A 150 -5.24 4.66 -14.86
C ARG A 150 -4.08 4.64 -15.85
N LYS A 151 -3.02 5.40 -15.59
CA LYS A 151 -1.80 5.40 -16.40
C LYS A 151 -1.12 4.04 -16.40
N THR A 152 -1.07 3.39 -15.24
CA THR A 152 -0.49 2.04 -15.11
C THR A 152 -1.25 1.03 -15.96
N ARG A 153 -2.58 1.05 -15.94
CA ARG A 153 -3.41 0.18 -16.77
C ARG A 153 -3.19 0.46 -18.25
N GLU A 154 -3.17 1.72 -18.67
CA GLU A 154 -2.97 2.13 -20.07
C GLU A 154 -1.60 1.72 -20.60
N ALA A 155 -0.56 1.81 -19.79
CA ALA A 155 0.79 1.38 -20.15
C ALA A 155 0.90 -0.13 -20.37
N GLY A 156 0.03 -0.92 -19.76
CA GLY A 156 0.02 -2.38 -19.90
C GLY A 156 1.16 -3.07 -19.12
N GLY A 157 1.41 -4.33 -19.47
CA GLY A 157 2.46 -5.11 -18.83
C GLY A 157 2.11 -5.64 -17.45
N LEU A 158 0.83 -5.65 -17.08
CA LEU A 158 0.39 -6.17 -15.79
C LEU A 158 0.68 -7.68 -15.71
N PRO A 159 1.19 -8.17 -14.56
CA PRO A 159 1.37 -9.61 -14.35
C PRO A 159 0.07 -10.38 -14.55
N PRO A 160 0.15 -11.65 -15.05
CA PRO A 160 -1.02 -12.52 -15.15
C PRO A 160 -1.74 -12.64 -13.82
N GLY A 161 -3.06 -12.63 -13.84
CA GLY A 161 -3.88 -12.73 -12.64
C GLY A 161 -4.12 -11.41 -11.91
N THR A 162 -3.58 -10.29 -12.39
CA THR A 162 -3.88 -8.96 -11.86
C THR A 162 -5.34 -8.61 -12.13
N GLU A 163 -6.07 -8.26 -11.09
CA GLU A 163 -7.41 -7.70 -11.20
C GLU A 163 -7.38 -6.18 -11.12
N VAL A 164 -8.09 -5.53 -12.03
CA VAL A 164 -8.24 -4.07 -12.04
C VAL A 164 -9.57 -3.68 -11.42
N VAL A 165 -9.53 -2.79 -10.45
CA VAL A 165 -10.72 -2.31 -9.74
C VAL A 165 -10.69 -0.80 -9.60
N ALA A 166 -11.84 -0.18 -9.38
CA ALA A 166 -11.96 1.27 -9.34
C ALA A 166 -11.11 1.88 -8.21
N ASP A 167 -11.23 1.35 -6.99
CA ASP A 167 -10.62 1.90 -5.78
C ASP A 167 -10.57 0.85 -4.65
N LEU A 168 -10.04 1.27 -3.51
CA LEU A 168 -9.95 0.41 -2.33
C LEU A 168 -11.35 0.05 -1.77
N ALA A 169 -12.34 0.93 -1.91
CA ALA A 169 -13.70 0.66 -1.47
C ALA A 169 -14.33 -0.52 -2.24
N ALA A 170 -14.08 -0.62 -3.54
CA ALA A 170 -14.55 -1.73 -4.37
C ALA A 170 -13.96 -3.07 -3.91
N ILE A 171 -12.68 -3.09 -3.51
CA ILE A 171 -12.04 -4.30 -2.97
C ILE A 171 -12.60 -4.65 -1.60
N ALA A 172 -12.72 -3.66 -0.71
CA ALA A 172 -13.26 -3.88 0.62
C ALA A 172 -14.68 -4.49 0.57
N ALA A 173 -15.50 -4.03 -0.39
CA ALA A 173 -16.83 -4.59 -0.59
C ALA A 173 -16.82 -6.06 -1.02
N ARG A 174 -15.79 -6.50 -1.74
CA ARG A 174 -15.65 -7.90 -2.16
C ARG A 174 -15.10 -8.79 -1.05
N LEU A 175 -14.11 -8.29 -0.30
CA LEU A 175 -13.43 -9.07 0.74
C LEU A 175 -14.23 -9.15 2.04
N ALA A 176 -14.99 -8.09 2.35
CA ALA A 176 -15.83 -7.96 3.53
C ALA A 176 -17.23 -7.50 3.11
N PRO A 177 -18.05 -8.39 2.53
CA PRO A 177 -19.40 -8.09 2.02
C PRO A 177 -20.38 -7.64 3.10
#